data_9a4c0b6ee540b71ea1ab223a89cd658e
#
_entry.id   9a4c0b6ee540b71ea1ab223a89cd658e
#
_cell.length_a   1.000
_cell.length_b   1.000
_cell.length_c   1.000
_cell.angle_alpha   90.00
_cell.angle_beta   90.00
_cell.angle_gamma   90.00
#
_symmetry.space_group_name_H-M   'P 1'
#
loop_
_entity.id
_entity.type
_entity.pdbx_description
1 polymer ?
#
loop_
_entity_poly.entity_id
_entity_poly.type
_entity_poly.pdbx_seq_one_letter_code
_entity_poly.pdbx_strand_id
1 'polypeptide(L)' 'EKTEFDVVLASVGDQKVGVIKVVRAITGLGLKEAKDIVDGAPKTIKEGVSKAEAEDIQKQLEAAGAKVEIK' A
#
# COMPACT_ATOMS: atom_id res chain seq x y z
N GLU A 1 -8.16 -20.23 11.21
CA GLU A 1 -7.31 -19.75 10.14
C GLU A 1 -7.65 -18.32 9.75
N LYS A 2 -6.63 -17.54 9.47
CA LYS A 2 -6.84 -16.16 9.07
C LYS A 2 -7.17 -16.11 7.57
N THR A 3 -8.33 -15.56 7.25
CA THR A 3 -8.78 -15.45 5.86
C THR A 3 -8.74 -14.02 5.32
N GLU A 4 -8.52 -13.05 6.21
CA GLU A 4 -8.46 -11.65 5.84
C GLU A 4 -7.15 -11.06 6.33
N PHE A 5 -6.60 -10.17 5.54
CA PHE A 5 -5.30 -9.58 5.82
C PHE A 5 -5.34 -8.06 5.64
N ASP A 6 -4.47 -7.40 6.35
CA ASP A 6 -4.30 -5.95 6.23
C ASP A 6 -2.99 -5.68 5.51
N VAL A 7 -2.99 -4.71 4.62
CA VAL A 7 -1.80 -4.31 3.90
C VAL A 7 -1.31 -3.00 4.49
N VAL A 8 -0.09 -3.03 5.04
CA VAL A 8 0.51 -1.88 5.71
C VAL A 8 1.68 -1.38 4.88
N LEU A 9 1.63 -0.10 4.53
CA LEU A 9 2.74 0.55 3.85
C LEU A 9 3.79 0.91 4.91
N ALA A 10 4.87 0.13 4.96
CA ALA A 10 5.88 0.29 6.01
C ALA A 10 6.85 1.43 5.72
N SER A 11 7.28 1.56 4.48
CA SER A 11 8.12 2.68 4.08
C SER A 11 8.01 2.92 2.58
N VAL A 12 8.40 4.10 2.11
CA VAL A 12 8.21 4.48 0.72
C VAL A 12 9.51 4.66 -0.07
N GLY A 13 10.64 4.70 0.59
CA GLY A 13 11.92 4.87 -0.08
C GLY A 13 12.02 6.19 -0.84
N ASP A 14 12.75 6.18 -1.95
CA ASP A 14 13.04 7.39 -2.72
C ASP A 14 12.03 7.69 -3.83
N GLN A 15 11.09 6.79 -4.07
CA GLN A 15 10.18 6.92 -5.20
C GLN A 15 8.75 7.22 -4.76
N LYS A 16 8.58 8.28 -4.00
CA LYS A 16 7.28 8.66 -3.47
C LYS A 16 6.21 8.83 -4.56
N VAL A 17 6.57 9.45 -5.67
CA VAL A 17 5.61 9.68 -6.75
C VAL A 17 5.06 8.37 -7.31
N GLY A 18 5.94 7.39 -7.53
CA GLY A 18 5.51 6.07 -8.00
C GLY A 18 4.62 5.37 -6.99
N VAL A 19 4.98 5.46 -5.70
CA VAL A 19 4.19 4.85 -4.64
C VAL A 19 2.81 5.51 -4.53
N ILE A 20 2.76 6.83 -4.64
CA ILE A 20 1.49 7.56 -4.63
C ILE A 20 0.57 7.08 -5.75
N LYS A 21 1.11 6.90 -6.95
CA LYS A 21 0.33 6.40 -8.09
C LYS A 21 -0.25 5.03 -7.82
N VAL A 22 0.55 4.14 -7.24
CA VAL A 22 0.10 2.79 -6.93
C VAL A 22 -0.96 2.82 -5.83
N VAL A 23 -0.76 3.61 -4.79
CA VAL A 23 -1.74 3.75 -3.72
C VAL A 23 -3.07 4.27 -4.26
N ARG A 24 -3.04 5.23 -5.17
CA ARG A 24 -4.26 5.74 -5.80
C ARG A 24 -4.98 4.65 -6.59
N ALA A 25 -4.23 3.86 -7.34
CA ALA A 25 -4.82 2.79 -8.14
C ALA A 25 -5.45 1.71 -7.26
N ILE A 26 -4.83 1.41 -6.13
CA ILE A 26 -5.29 0.37 -5.23
C ILE A 26 -6.49 0.83 -4.40
N THR A 27 -6.43 2.04 -3.88
CA THR A 27 -7.43 2.54 -2.93
C THR A 27 -8.54 3.37 -3.57
N GLY A 28 -8.30 3.88 -4.76
CA GLY A 28 -9.26 4.78 -5.42
C GLY A 28 -9.31 6.18 -4.81
N LEU A 29 -8.35 6.51 -3.95
CA LEU A 29 -8.30 7.81 -3.30
C LEU A 29 -7.78 8.88 -4.26
N GLY A 30 -8.07 10.14 -3.93
CA GLY A 30 -7.54 11.26 -4.66
C GLY A 30 -6.05 11.45 -4.38
N LEU A 31 -5.42 12.32 -5.17
CA LEU A 31 -3.98 12.57 -5.04
C LEU A 31 -3.60 13.03 -3.64
N LYS A 32 -4.39 13.92 -3.06
CA LYS A 32 -4.09 14.47 -1.73
C LYS A 32 -4.12 13.39 -0.66
N GLU A 33 -5.16 12.55 -0.66
CA GLU A 33 -5.27 11.47 0.32
C GLU A 33 -4.16 10.44 0.17
N ALA A 34 -3.87 10.08 -1.07
CA ALA A 34 -2.79 9.12 -1.34
C ALA A 34 -1.44 9.66 -0.90
N LYS A 35 -1.20 10.95 -1.14
CA LYS A 35 0.03 11.60 -0.70
C LYS A 35 0.13 11.62 0.83
N ASP A 36 -0.97 11.91 1.51
CA ASP A 36 -1.01 11.90 2.97
C ASP A 36 -0.66 10.51 3.53
N ILE A 37 -1.17 9.46 2.89
CA ILE A 37 -0.86 8.09 3.31
C ILE A 37 0.63 7.80 3.13
N VAL A 38 1.17 8.17 1.98
CA VAL A 38 2.59 7.93 1.68
C VAL A 38 3.49 8.71 2.62
N ASP A 39 3.15 9.96 2.89
CA ASP A 39 3.93 10.81 3.78
C ASP A 39 3.81 10.37 5.24
N GLY A 40 2.72 9.72 5.59
CA GLY A 40 2.45 9.26 6.95
C GLY A 40 2.84 7.81 7.21
N ALA A 41 3.61 7.18 6.33
CA ALA A 41 4.02 5.79 6.53
C ALA A 41 4.81 5.65 7.86
N PRO A 42 4.67 4.54 8.58
CA PRO A 42 3.86 3.37 8.24
C PRO A 42 2.35 3.60 8.42
N LYS A 43 1.56 3.10 7.48
CA LYS A 43 0.12 3.28 7.54
C LYS A 43 -0.58 2.15 6.78
N THR A 44 -1.72 1.69 7.33
CA THR A 44 -2.52 0.66 6.67
C THR A 44 -3.23 1.27 5.46
N ILE A 45 -3.08 0.64 4.30
CA ILE A 45 -3.70 1.12 3.06
C ILE A 45 -4.90 0.31 2.64
N LYS A 46 -4.98 -0.96 3.05
CA LYS A 46 -6.12 -1.83 2.79
C LYS A 46 -6.32 -2.77 3.97
N GLU A 47 -7.57 -3.04 4.28
CA GLU A 47 -7.92 -3.95 5.37
C GLU A 47 -8.94 -4.97 4.88
N GLY A 48 -8.90 -6.16 5.49
CA GLY A 48 -9.88 -7.19 5.21
C GLY A 48 -9.84 -7.74 3.79
N VAL A 49 -8.64 -7.83 3.22
CA VAL A 49 -8.48 -8.38 1.86
C VAL A 49 -8.00 -9.82 1.92
N SER A 50 -8.23 -10.57 0.84
CA SER A 50 -7.75 -11.94 0.74
C SER A 50 -6.22 -11.96 0.66
N LYS A 51 -5.64 -13.11 0.93
CA LYS A 51 -4.18 -13.27 0.83
C LYS A 51 -3.68 -12.94 -0.57
N ALA A 52 -4.37 -13.43 -1.59
CA ALA A 52 -3.99 -13.20 -2.97
C ALA A 52 -4.00 -11.70 -3.30
N GLU A 53 -5.03 -10.99 -2.86
CA GLU A 53 -5.11 -9.55 -3.08
C GLU A 53 -4.02 -8.82 -2.32
N ALA A 54 -3.77 -9.20 -1.07
CA ALA A 54 -2.72 -8.58 -0.26
C ALA A 54 -1.36 -8.75 -0.91
N GLU A 55 -1.07 -9.93 -1.43
CA GLU A 55 0.19 -10.19 -2.12
C GLU A 55 0.33 -9.41 -3.41
N ASP A 56 -0.77 -9.24 -4.14
CA ASP A 56 -0.77 -8.46 -5.37
C ASP A 56 -0.47 -6.98 -5.07
N ILE A 57 -1.10 -6.44 -4.04
CA ILE A 57 -0.86 -5.06 -3.60
C ILE A 57 0.59 -4.90 -3.17
N GLN A 58 1.10 -5.84 -2.39
CA GLN A 58 2.49 -5.83 -1.95
C GLN A 58 3.44 -5.79 -3.15
N LYS A 59 3.19 -6.63 -4.14
CA LYS A 59 4.01 -6.72 -5.34
C LYS A 59 4.04 -5.39 -6.09
N GLN A 60 2.89 -4.77 -6.27
CA GLN A 60 2.78 -3.49 -6.97
C GLN A 60 3.55 -2.40 -6.24
N LEU A 61 3.41 -2.34 -4.92
CA LEU A 61 4.08 -1.32 -4.12
C LEU A 61 5.59 -1.53 -4.07
N GLU A 62 6.02 -2.78 -3.97
CA GLU A 62 7.45 -3.10 -3.98
C GLU A 62 8.08 -2.76 -5.33
N ALA A 63 7.34 -2.98 -6.41
CA ALA A 63 7.80 -2.59 -7.74
C ALA A 63 7.98 -1.07 -7.86
N ALA A 64 7.23 -0.30 -7.06
CA ALA A 64 7.35 1.15 -7.01
C ALA A 64 8.41 1.62 -6.00
N GLY A 65 9.09 0.69 -5.34
CA GLY A 65 10.16 1.02 -4.39
C GLY A 65 9.75 1.13 -2.94
N ALA A 66 8.52 0.75 -2.62
CA ALA A 66 8.03 0.79 -1.24
C ALA A 66 8.25 -0.53 -0.53
N LYS A 67 8.19 -0.50 0.79
CA LYS A 67 8.16 -1.71 1.61
C LYS A 67 6.78 -1.87 2.20
N VAL A 68 6.26 -3.08 2.15
CA VAL A 68 4.90 -3.38 2.55
C VAL A 68 4.89 -4.59 3.48
N GLU A 69 4.05 -4.53 4.50
CA GLU A 69 3.83 -5.66 5.40
C GLU A 69 2.40 -6.14 5.26
N ILE A 70 2.22 -7.45 5.34
CA ILE A 70 0.89 -8.06 5.33
C ILE A 70 0.64 -8.58 6.74
N LYS A 71 -0.43 -8.11 7.34
CA LYS A 71 -0.85 -8.50 8.69
C LYS A 71 -2.27 -9.01 8.65
#